data_18c6cc5d155a1db5db960f7010568923
#
_entry.id   18c6cc5d155a1db5db960f7010568923
#
_cell.length_a   1.000
_cell.length_b   1.000
_cell.length_c   1.000
_cell.angle_alpha   90.00
_cell.angle_beta   90.00
_cell.angle_gamma   90.00
#
_symmetry.space_group_name_H-M   'P 1'
#
loop_
_entity.id
_entity.type
_entity.pdbx_description
1 polymer ?
#
loop_
_entity_poly.entity_id
_entity_poly.type
_entity_poly.pdbx_seq_one_letter_code
_entity_poly.pdbx_strand_id
1 'polypeptide(L)'
;SRVLAAIDTATPDTAAQLPAKFAALLDDTGLPPLVSPFQSPYGVEVAAPDGNSIDPKVIDTWRPSVVHVMGDAESCRRRLMGSGFVMAEDYVLTNAHVVAGTDRVSLDTVVGVKPADVVLYDPDTDIAVLHADRLGLAPMRWAETTLQHGDDAVVMGFPQSGPFEAAPARIRGMLTIAGPDIYTTGRVEREAYTIRGQIRQGNSAGPL
;
A
#
# COMPACT_ATOMS: atom_id res chain seq x y z
N SER A 1 -7.25 12.39 12.79
CA SER A 1 -6.72 12.79 14.11
C SER A 1 -6.49 11.62 15.09
N ARG A 2 -7.09 10.42 14.91
CA ARG A 2 -6.75 9.23 15.72
C ARG A 2 -5.47 8.53 15.25
N VAL A 3 -5.12 8.64 14.00
CA VAL A 3 -3.87 8.07 13.43
C VAL A 3 -2.64 8.84 13.91
N LEU A 4 -2.73 10.17 14.01
CA LEU A 4 -1.63 11.01 14.50
C LEU A 4 -1.36 10.84 16.02
N ALA A 5 -2.35 10.43 16.82
CA ALA A 5 -2.16 10.19 18.24
C ALA A 5 -1.47 8.84 18.56
N ALA A 6 -1.44 7.91 17.58
CA ALA A 6 -0.78 6.61 17.74
C ALA A 6 0.73 6.64 17.39
N ILE A 7 1.20 7.73 16.77
CA ILE A 7 2.60 7.87 16.33
C ILE A 7 3.60 7.97 17.51
N ASP A 8 3.13 8.38 18.68
CA ASP A 8 4.00 8.68 19.84
C ASP A 8 4.38 7.46 20.69
N THR A 9 3.88 6.25 20.41
CA THR A 9 4.05 5.09 21.33
C THR A 9 4.58 3.80 20.69
N ALA A 10 4.87 3.76 19.41
CA ALA A 10 5.37 2.55 18.75
C ALA A 10 6.90 2.55 18.62
N THR A 11 7.58 1.77 19.42
CA THR A 11 9.02 1.51 19.28
C THR A 11 9.30 0.39 18.27
N PRO A 12 10.35 0.52 17.43
CA PRO A 12 10.62 -0.37 16.28
C PRO A 12 11.13 -1.78 16.62
N ASP A 13 11.29 -2.15 17.88
CA ASP A 13 12.01 -3.37 18.30
C ASP A 13 11.33 -4.71 17.92
N THR A 14 10.09 -4.71 17.46
CA THR A 14 9.38 -5.94 17.10
C THR A 14 9.51 -6.34 15.61
N ALA A 15 10.06 -5.47 14.79
CA ALA A 15 10.24 -5.75 13.35
C ALA A 15 11.42 -6.71 13.05
N ALA A 16 12.30 -6.98 14.04
CA ALA A 16 13.57 -7.65 13.82
C ALA A 16 13.51 -9.18 13.69
N GLN A 17 12.34 -9.81 13.84
CA GLN A 17 12.25 -11.29 13.80
C GLN A 17 11.09 -11.77 12.92
N LEU A 18 11.28 -11.77 11.61
CA LEU A 18 10.42 -12.49 10.66
C LEU A 18 10.63 -14.01 10.84
N PRO A 19 9.57 -14.80 11.11
CA PRO A 19 9.69 -16.26 10.99
C PRO A 19 10.08 -16.64 9.55
N ALA A 20 11.01 -17.58 9.39
CA ALA A 20 11.46 -18.07 8.08
C ALA A 20 10.31 -18.54 7.17
N LYS A 21 9.16 -18.93 7.76
CA LYS A 21 7.93 -19.28 7.04
C LYS A 21 7.28 -18.11 6.31
N PHE A 22 7.43 -16.88 6.82
CA PHE A 22 6.87 -15.68 6.17
C PHE A 22 7.72 -15.28 4.95
N ALA A 23 9.03 -15.44 5.05
CA ALA A 23 9.92 -15.23 3.92
C ALA A 23 9.60 -16.15 2.73
N ALA A 24 9.24 -17.41 3.00
CA ALA A 24 8.82 -18.37 1.97
C ALA A 24 7.46 -18.04 1.35
N LEU A 25 6.56 -17.42 2.11
CA LEU A 25 5.21 -17.06 1.63
C LEU A 25 5.23 -15.86 0.66
N LEU A 26 6.20 -14.96 0.82
CA LEU A 26 6.41 -13.83 -0.08
C LEU A 26 7.12 -14.23 -1.39
N ASP A 27 7.72 -15.42 -1.45
CA ASP A 27 8.55 -15.87 -2.58
C ASP A 27 7.73 -16.16 -3.84
N ASP A 28 6.51 -16.70 -3.70
CA ASP A 28 5.72 -17.15 -4.85
C ASP A 28 4.75 -16.10 -5.41
N THR A 29 4.28 -15.17 -4.58
CA THR A 29 3.25 -14.21 -5.01
C THR A 29 3.61 -12.76 -4.75
N GLY A 30 4.58 -12.49 -3.87
CA GLY A 30 4.96 -11.13 -3.43
C GLY A 30 3.84 -10.37 -2.71
N LEU A 31 2.70 -11.02 -2.47
CA LEU A 31 1.55 -10.51 -1.77
C LEU A 31 1.19 -11.48 -0.66
N PRO A 32 0.90 -11.02 0.56
CA PRO A 32 0.37 -11.89 1.60
C PRO A 32 -0.94 -12.53 1.09
N PRO A 33 -1.27 -13.75 1.55
CA PRO A 33 -2.48 -14.47 1.12
C PRO A 33 -3.79 -13.71 1.34
N LEU A 34 -3.74 -12.59 2.05
CA LEU A 34 -4.82 -11.62 2.21
C LEU A 34 -5.30 -10.97 0.90
N VAL A 35 -4.44 -10.91 -0.10
CA VAL A 35 -4.77 -10.28 -1.40
C VAL A 35 -5.26 -11.31 -2.42
N SER A 36 -5.09 -12.61 -2.13
CA SER A 36 -5.65 -13.70 -2.92
C SER A 36 -7.19 -13.71 -2.98
N PRO A 37 -7.95 -13.23 -1.96
CA PRO A 37 -9.41 -13.10 -2.05
C PRO A 37 -9.90 -12.11 -3.11
N PHE A 38 -9.06 -11.20 -3.61
CA PHE A 38 -9.46 -10.31 -4.71
C PHE A 38 -9.70 -11.03 -6.03
N GLN A 39 -9.32 -12.30 -6.15
CA GLN A 39 -9.70 -13.18 -7.26
C GLN A 39 -11.01 -13.92 -7.01
N SER A 40 -11.62 -13.76 -5.83
CA SER A 40 -12.88 -14.42 -5.49
C SER A 40 -14.08 -13.62 -6.04
N PRO A 41 -15.15 -14.28 -6.54
CA PRO A 41 -16.30 -13.62 -7.19
C PRO A 41 -17.22 -12.87 -6.21
N TYR A 42 -16.70 -12.41 -5.07
CA TYR A 42 -17.49 -11.67 -4.09
C TYR A 42 -17.55 -10.18 -4.48
N GLY A 43 -18.66 -9.82 -5.09
CA GLY A 43 -18.99 -8.42 -5.42
C GLY A 43 -20.00 -8.37 -6.55
N VAL A 44 -20.82 -7.31 -6.55
CA VAL A 44 -21.76 -7.05 -7.65
C VAL A 44 -20.95 -6.83 -8.94
N GLU A 45 -21.43 -7.43 -10.04
CA GLU A 45 -20.79 -7.26 -11.34
C GLU A 45 -20.85 -5.79 -11.76
N VAL A 46 -19.74 -5.25 -12.23
CA VAL A 46 -19.66 -3.92 -12.82
C VAL A 46 -19.06 -4.01 -14.22
N ALA A 47 -19.38 -3.07 -15.07
CA ALA A 47 -18.75 -2.96 -16.38
C ALA A 47 -17.23 -2.81 -16.25
N ALA A 48 -16.46 -3.26 -17.22
CA ALA A 48 -15.02 -3.03 -17.24
C ALA A 48 -14.75 -1.52 -17.17
N PRO A 49 -13.71 -1.10 -16.40
CA PRO A 49 -13.32 0.30 -16.40
C PRO A 49 -12.88 0.70 -17.82
N ASP A 50 -13.27 1.91 -18.25
CA ASP A 50 -12.80 2.46 -19.51
C ASP A 50 -11.44 3.14 -19.28
N GLY A 51 -10.43 2.81 -20.09
CA GLY A 51 -9.13 3.47 -20.04
C GLY A 51 -9.19 4.99 -20.28
N ASN A 52 -10.24 5.46 -20.94
CA ASN A 52 -10.47 6.89 -21.17
C ASN A 52 -11.24 7.59 -20.04
N SER A 53 -11.72 6.86 -19.03
CA SER A 53 -12.47 7.46 -17.92
C SER A 53 -11.56 8.23 -16.93
N ILE A 54 -10.25 8.03 -17.00
CA ILE A 54 -9.30 8.72 -16.12
C ILE A 54 -8.96 10.09 -16.73
N ASP A 55 -9.28 11.16 -16.01
CA ASP A 55 -8.79 12.50 -16.37
C ASP A 55 -7.26 12.54 -16.17
N PRO A 56 -6.45 12.79 -17.23
CA PRO A 56 -5.01 12.91 -17.11
C PRO A 56 -4.55 13.93 -16.04
N LYS A 57 -5.35 14.97 -15.81
CA LYS A 57 -5.07 15.97 -14.78
C LYS A 57 -5.05 15.38 -13.36
N VAL A 58 -5.87 14.37 -13.09
CA VAL A 58 -5.87 13.66 -11.80
C VAL A 58 -4.53 12.97 -11.62
N ILE A 59 -4.06 12.27 -12.65
CA ILE A 59 -2.76 11.59 -12.63
C ILE A 59 -1.63 12.62 -12.45
N ASP A 60 -1.61 13.66 -13.25
CA ASP A 60 -0.55 14.69 -13.20
C ASP A 60 -0.51 15.38 -11.83
N THR A 61 -1.67 15.61 -11.22
CA THR A 61 -1.77 16.26 -9.90
C THR A 61 -1.22 15.36 -8.80
N TRP A 62 -1.55 14.07 -8.79
CA TRP A 62 -1.28 13.20 -7.66
C TRP A 62 -0.03 12.32 -7.82
N ARG A 63 0.46 12.13 -9.05
CA ARG A 63 1.69 11.37 -9.31
C ARG A 63 2.87 11.76 -8.41
N PRO A 64 3.15 13.07 -8.16
CA PRO A 64 4.28 13.45 -7.31
C PRO A 64 4.14 12.97 -5.86
N SER A 65 2.91 12.72 -5.41
CA SER A 65 2.61 12.26 -4.04
C SER A 65 2.62 10.74 -3.91
N VAL A 66 2.73 9.99 -5.02
CA VAL A 66 2.87 8.52 -5.02
C VAL A 66 4.35 8.17 -5.13
N VAL A 67 4.84 7.35 -4.20
CA VAL A 67 6.25 7.03 -4.05
C VAL A 67 6.49 5.53 -4.17
N HIS A 68 7.65 5.16 -4.69
CA HIS A 68 8.11 3.77 -4.68
C HIS A 68 8.84 3.49 -3.37
N VAL A 69 8.32 2.56 -2.58
CA VAL A 69 8.90 2.16 -1.29
C VAL A 69 9.83 0.99 -1.51
N MET A 70 11.07 1.13 -1.06
CA MET A 70 12.10 0.11 -1.16
C MET A 70 12.62 -0.20 0.24
N GLY A 71 12.48 -1.46 0.67
CA GLY A 71 12.97 -1.96 1.93
C GLY A 71 14.10 -2.97 1.72
N ASP A 72 15.27 -2.73 2.29
CA ASP A 72 16.39 -3.65 2.25
C ASP A 72 16.42 -4.47 3.56
N ALA A 73 16.31 -5.80 3.43
CA ALA A 73 16.44 -6.77 4.52
C ALA A 73 17.77 -7.50 4.38
N GLU A 74 18.83 -6.97 5.01
CA GLU A 74 20.21 -7.50 4.91
C GLU A 74 20.31 -8.93 5.45
N SER A 75 19.60 -9.21 6.55
CA SER A 75 19.59 -10.54 7.19
C SER A 75 19.09 -11.65 6.26
N CYS A 76 18.16 -11.33 5.37
CA CYS A 76 17.55 -12.26 4.42
C CYS A 76 18.07 -12.08 2.98
N ARG A 77 18.93 -11.10 2.74
CA ARG A 77 19.40 -10.69 1.40
C ARG A 77 18.24 -10.44 0.43
N ARG A 78 17.18 -9.83 0.92
CA ARG A 78 15.99 -9.53 0.14
C ARG A 78 15.76 -8.05 0.06
N ARG A 79 15.18 -7.65 -1.05
CA ARG A 79 14.62 -6.32 -1.24
C ARG A 79 13.11 -6.47 -1.37
N LEU A 80 12.39 -5.80 -0.47
CA LEU A 80 10.94 -5.67 -0.52
C LEU A 80 10.62 -4.38 -1.27
N MET A 81 9.60 -4.42 -2.11
CA MET A 81 9.23 -3.27 -2.91
C MET A 81 7.71 -3.16 -2.99
N GLY A 82 7.23 -1.92 -2.95
CA GLY A 82 5.82 -1.60 -3.05
C GLY A 82 5.62 -0.13 -3.34
N SER A 83 4.39 0.29 -3.27
CA SER A 83 4.01 1.69 -3.41
C SER A 83 3.74 2.31 -2.04
N GLY A 84 3.63 3.61 -2.02
CA GLY A 84 3.17 4.40 -0.89
C GLY A 84 2.68 5.74 -1.39
N PHE A 85 2.04 6.51 -0.51
CA PHE A 85 1.65 7.86 -0.84
C PHE A 85 1.82 8.81 0.34
N VAL A 86 2.09 10.06 0.04
CA VAL A 86 2.25 11.10 1.05
C VAL A 86 0.90 11.37 1.71
N MET A 87 0.79 11.07 3.01
CA MET A 87 -0.43 11.24 3.79
C MET A 87 -0.47 12.53 4.60
N ALA A 88 0.69 13.03 4.96
CA ALA A 88 0.90 14.29 5.67
C ALA A 88 2.30 14.82 5.32
N GLU A 89 2.64 16.05 5.76
CA GLU A 89 4.00 16.60 5.58
C GLU A 89 5.04 15.64 6.16
N ASP A 90 6.01 15.22 5.32
CA ASP A 90 7.08 14.28 5.66
C ASP A 90 6.63 12.86 6.06
N TYR A 91 5.33 12.52 5.92
CA TYR A 91 4.81 11.19 6.24
C TYR A 91 4.22 10.48 5.03
N VAL A 92 4.62 9.22 4.86
CA VAL A 92 4.16 8.33 3.78
C VAL A 92 3.43 7.14 4.38
N LEU A 93 2.26 6.81 3.85
CA LEU A 93 1.54 5.60 4.18
C LEU A 93 1.90 4.51 3.18
N THR A 94 2.18 3.31 3.70
CA THR A 94 2.44 2.09 2.93
C THR A 94 1.86 0.87 3.65
N ASN A 95 2.01 -0.32 3.09
CA ASN A 95 1.64 -1.55 3.77
C ASN A 95 2.75 -2.05 4.71
N ALA A 96 2.36 -2.68 5.82
CA ALA A 96 3.30 -3.26 6.77
C ALA A 96 4.16 -4.35 6.13
N HIS A 97 3.58 -5.19 5.24
CA HIS A 97 4.33 -6.25 4.58
C HIS A 97 5.44 -5.72 3.65
N VAL A 98 5.34 -4.48 3.16
CA VAL A 98 6.37 -3.85 2.30
C VAL A 98 7.64 -3.51 3.08
N VAL A 99 7.50 -3.26 4.39
CA VAL A 99 8.62 -2.88 5.27
C VAL A 99 8.91 -3.91 6.36
N ALA A 100 8.26 -5.07 6.30
CA ALA A 100 8.39 -6.11 7.31
C ALA A 100 9.82 -6.68 7.34
N GLY A 101 10.51 -6.59 8.49
CA GLY A 101 11.86 -7.12 8.68
C GLY A 101 12.94 -6.42 7.86
N THR A 102 12.71 -5.21 7.40
CA THR A 102 13.70 -4.41 6.70
C THR A 102 14.62 -3.70 7.70
N ASP A 103 15.91 -3.63 7.37
CA ASP A 103 16.91 -2.89 8.14
C ASP A 103 16.97 -1.42 7.71
N ARG A 104 16.62 -1.15 6.46
CA ARG A 104 16.59 0.19 5.87
C ARG A 104 15.41 0.33 4.93
N VAL A 105 14.78 1.50 4.96
CA VAL A 105 13.73 1.88 4.02
C VAL A 105 14.15 3.13 3.28
N SER A 106 13.89 3.18 1.98
CA SER A 106 14.07 4.35 1.13
C SER A 106 12.86 4.56 0.23
N LEU A 107 12.61 5.82 -0.09
CA LEU A 107 11.54 6.26 -0.97
C LEU A 107 12.14 6.78 -2.27
N ASP A 108 11.83 6.14 -3.39
CA ASP A 108 12.13 6.71 -4.71
C ASP A 108 10.98 7.61 -5.13
N THR A 109 11.28 8.88 -5.33
CA THR A 109 10.32 9.95 -5.51
C THR A 109 10.68 10.82 -6.70
N VAL A 110 9.76 11.68 -7.12
CA VAL A 110 10.02 12.67 -8.19
C VAL A 110 11.11 13.70 -7.84
N VAL A 111 11.45 13.83 -6.56
CA VAL A 111 12.52 14.72 -6.06
C VAL A 111 13.80 13.95 -5.68
N GLY A 112 13.88 12.70 -6.07
CA GLY A 112 15.02 11.80 -5.78
C GLY A 112 14.76 10.81 -4.67
N VAL A 113 15.76 10.01 -4.36
CA VAL A 113 15.68 8.97 -3.33
C VAL A 113 15.90 9.59 -1.95
N LYS A 114 14.99 9.28 -1.01
CA LYS A 114 15.00 9.76 0.37
C LYS A 114 15.06 8.57 1.32
N PRO A 115 15.92 8.59 2.36
CA PRO A 115 15.83 7.63 3.45
C PRO A 115 14.55 7.87 4.23
N ALA A 116 13.99 6.81 4.81
CA ALA A 116 12.79 6.90 5.63
C ALA A 116 12.86 5.93 6.81
N ASP A 117 12.26 6.35 7.92
CA ASP A 117 12.14 5.55 9.14
C ASP A 117 10.70 5.06 9.31
N VAL A 118 10.53 3.81 9.75
CA VAL A 118 9.21 3.27 10.09
C VAL A 118 8.79 3.81 11.45
N VAL A 119 7.77 4.67 11.47
CA VAL A 119 7.28 5.31 12.71
C VAL A 119 5.97 4.71 13.22
N LEU A 120 5.26 3.96 12.38
CA LEU A 120 4.12 3.14 12.78
C LEU A 120 4.16 1.85 11.98
N TYR A 121 3.91 0.73 12.66
CA TYR A 121 3.85 -0.58 12.05
C TYR A 121 2.70 -1.38 12.67
N ASP A 122 1.69 -1.67 11.87
CA ASP A 122 0.51 -2.43 12.28
C ASP A 122 0.36 -3.66 11.37
N PRO A 123 0.82 -4.82 11.83
CA PRO A 123 0.73 -6.05 11.07
C PRO A 123 -0.70 -6.60 10.97
N ASP A 124 -1.58 -6.21 11.88
CA ASP A 124 -2.96 -6.68 11.91
C ASP A 124 -3.78 -6.04 10.78
N THR A 125 -3.64 -4.75 10.58
CA THR A 125 -4.32 -4.02 9.50
C THR A 125 -3.50 -3.95 8.22
N ASP A 126 -2.24 -4.41 8.24
CA ASP A 126 -1.28 -4.30 7.15
C ASP A 126 -1.00 -2.85 6.75
N ILE A 127 -0.78 -2.00 7.76
CA ILE A 127 -0.48 -0.58 7.58
C ILE A 127 0.87 -0.25 8.21
N ALA A 128 1.68 0.54 7.51
CA ALA A 128 2.86 1.19 8.04
C ALA A 128 2.89 2.67 7.67
N VAL A 129 3.45 3.49 8.56
CA VAL A 129 3.73 4.90 8.29
C VAL A 129 5.23 5.12 8.35
N LEU A 130 5.74 5.79 7.33
CA LEU A 130 7.14 6.13 7.18
C LEU A 130 7.31 7.63 7.36
N HIS A 131 8.37 8.02 8.02
CA HIS A 131 8.80 9.41 8.14
C HIS A 131 10.07 9.64 7.32
N ALA A 132 10.08 10.67 6.50
CA ALA A 132 11.23 11.06 5.69
C ALA A 132 11.46 12.56 5.81
N ASP A 133 12.55 12.93 6.47
CA ASP A 133 12.90 14.35 6.70
C ASP A 133 12.95 15.14 5.40
N ARG A 134 12.25 16.28 5.38
CA ARG A 134 12.24 17.20 4.24
C ARG A 134 11.89 16.49 2.92
N LEU A 135 10.82 15.69 2.97
CA LEU A 135 10.33 14.97 1.79
C LEU A 135 9.99 15.92 0.65
N GLY A 136 9.38 17.08 1.00
CA GLY A 136 9.11 18.15 0.06
C GLY A 136 8.02 17.83 -0.97
N LEU A 137 7.16 16.88 -0.68
CA LEU A 137 6.03 16.45 -1.51
C LEU A 137 4.70 16.82 -0.86
N ALA A 138 3.73 17.20 -1.67
CA ALA A 138 2.40 17.55 -1.18
C ALA A 138 1.64 16.31 -0.70
N PRO A 139 0.94 16.35 0.45
CA PRO A 139 0.10 15.26 0.87
C PRO A 139 -1.13 15.10 -0.03
N MET A 140 -1.54 13.86 -0.25
CA MET A 140 -2.80 13.53 -0.91
C MET A 140 -3.99 13.89 -0.01
N ARG A 141 -5.09 14.26 -0.64
CA ARG A 141 -6.33 14.53 0.08
C ARG A 141 -7.05 13.22 0.37
N TRP A 142 -7.53 13.06 1.59
CA TRP A 142 -8.44 11.99 1.93
C TRP A 142 -9.81 12.24 1.27
N ALA A 143 -10.43 11.17 0.78
CA ALA A 143 -11.80 11.25 0.27
C ALA A 143 -12.76 11.67 1.40
N GLU A 144 -13.65 12.63 1.11
CA GLU A 144 -14.66 13.10 2.05
C GLU A 144 -15.88 12.17 2.09
N THR A 145 -16.08 11.40 1.03
CA THR A 145 -17.21 10.48 0.86
C THR A 145 -16.73 9.08 0.50
N THR A 146 -17.50 8.09 0.91
CA THR A 146 -17.30 6.70 0.54
C THR A 146 -17.69 6.49 -0.92
N LEU A 147 -16.82 5.80 -1.68
CA LEU A 147 -17.09 5.43 -3.06
C LEU A 147 -18.24 4.42 -3.13
N GLN A 148 -19.05 4.53 -4.16
CA GLN A 148 -20.22 3.72 -4.39
C GLN A 148 -20.01 2.70 -5.53
N HIS A 149 -20.92 1.72 -5.58
CA HIS A 149 -20.94 0.75 -6.69
C HIS A 149 -21.04 1.46 -8.04
N GLY A 150 -20.12 1.12 -8.95
CA GLY A 150 -20.06 1.67 -10.29
C GLY A 150 -19.18 2.91 -10.44
N ASP A 151 -18.72 3.50 -9.34
CA ASP A 151 -17.81 4.66 -9.40
C ASP A 151 -16.50 4.28 -10.10
N ASP A 152 -16.02 5.17 -10.96
CA ASP A 152 -14.71 5.05 -11.58
C ASP A 152 -13.62 5.49 -10.61
N ALA A 153 -12.51 4.78 -10.66
CA ALA A 153 -11.34 5.03 -9.82
C ALA A 153 -10.04 4.82 -10.61
N VAL A 154 -8.93 5.24 -10.06
CA VAL A 154 -7.61 5.01 -10.60
C VAL A 154 -6.68 4.47 -9.54
N VAL A 155 -6.09 3.31 -9.79
CA VAL A 155 -5.03 2.75 -8.95
C VAL A 155 -3.70 3.29 -9.45
N MET A 156 -2.95 3.94 -8.59
CA MET A 156 -1.63 4.48 -8.91
C MET A 156 -0.55 3.75 -8.11
N GLY A 157 0.61 3.49 -8.73
CA GLY A 157 1.69 2.80 -8.03
C GLY A 157 2.84 2.38 -8.95
N PHE A 158 3.66 1.45 -8.45
CA PHE A 158 4.87 0.95 -9.11
C PHE A 158 4.80 -0.58 -9.26
N PRO A 159 3.95 -1.08 -10.20
CA PRO A 159 3.76 -2.52 -10.37
C PRO A 159 5.06 -3.21 -10.77
N GLN A 160 5.32 -4.38 -10.16
CA GLN A 160 6.49 -5.22 -10.43
C GLN A 160 7.83 -4.46 -10.28
N SER A 161 7.85 -3.43 -9.42
CA SER A 161 9.00 -2.52 -9.26
C SER A 161 9.43 -1.84 -10.56
N GLY A 162 8.50 -1.72 -11.49
CA GLY A 162 8.64 -1.01 -12.74
C GLY A 162 8.40 0.50 -12.60
N PRO A 163 8.24 1.20 -13.70
CA PRO A 163 7.90 2.61 -13.69
C PRO A 163 6.52 2.85 -13.07
N PHE A 164 6.25 4.11 -12.70
CA PHE A 164 4.93 4.52 -12.26
C PHE A 164 3.87 4.16 -13.31
N GLU A 165 2.77 3.57 -12.83
CA GLU A 165 1.58 3.29 -13.62
C GLU A 165 0.33 3.84 -12.92
N ALA A 166 -0.63 4.29 -13.74
CA ALA A 166 -1.98 4.63 -13.32
C ALA A 166 -2.94 3.72 -14.10
N ALA A 167 -3.65 2.85 -13.41
CA ALA A 167 -4.55 1.87 -14.02
C ALA A 167 -6.01 2.19 -13.68
N PRO A 168 -6.93 2.16 -14.66
CA PRO A 168 -8.34 2.38 -14.42
C PRO A 168 -8.92 1.23 -13.59
N ALA A 169 -9.82 1.59 -12.69
CA ALA A 169 -10.56 0.65 -11.87
C ALA A 169 -12.02 1.11 -11.72
N ARG A 170 -12.88 0.20 -11.32
CA ARG A 170 -14.29 0.50 -11.01
C ARG A 170 -14.68 -0.18 -9.72
N ILE A 171 -15.36 0.55 -8.85
CA ILE A 171 -15.79 0.07 -7.55
C ILE A 171 -16.93 -0.94 -7.73
N ARG A 172 -16.76 -2.15 -7.16
CA ARG A 172 -17.83 -3.14 -7.06
C ARG A 172 -18.66 -2.98 -5.80
N GLY A 173 -18.03 -2.55 -4.71
CA GLY A 173 -18.67 -2.34 -3.43
C GLY A 173 -17.65 -2.40 -2.30
N MET A 174 -18.14 -2.22 -1.09
CA MET A 174 -17.35 -2.36 0.14
C MET A 174 -17.78 -3.61 0.89
N LEU A 175 -16.84 -4.38 1.37
CA LEU A 175 -17.06 -5.62 2.11
C LEU A 175 -16.21 -5.64 3.38
N THR A 176 -16.73 -6.26 4.43
CA THR A 176 -15.92 -6.69 5.56
C THR A 176 -15.27 -8.01 5.22
N ILE A 177 -13.95 -8.05 5.18
CA ILE A 177 -13.15 -9.23 4.85
C ILE A 177 -12.47 -9.71 6.12
N ALA A 178 -12.70 -10.97 6.50
CA ALA A 178 -12.00 -11.62 7.57
C ALA A 178 -10.87 -12.49 7.00
N GLY A 179 -9.64 -12.18 7.37
CA GLY A 179 -8.44 -12.87 6.89
C GLY A 179 -7.33 -12.92 7.94
N PRO A 180 -6.24 -13.64 7.69
CA PRO A 180 -5.09 -13.62 8.58
C PRO A 180 -4.43 -12.23 8.61
N ASP A 181 -3.69 -11.95 9.70
CA ASP A 181 -2.70 -10.89 9.74
C ASP A 181 -1.54 -11.20 8.77
N ILE A 182 -0.58 -10.27 8.57
CA ILE A 182 0.54 -10.47 7.66
C ILE A 182 1.46 -11.63 8.07
N TYR A 183 1.42 -12.09 9.32
CA TYR A 183 2.21 -13.18 9.84
C TYR A 183 1.45 -14.51 9.92
N THR A 184 0.18 -14.51 9.55
CA THR A 184 -0.71 -15.69 9.61
C THR A 184 -0.87 -16.23 11.05
N THR A 185 -0.75 -15.36 12.06
CA THR A 185 -0.83 -15.71 13.48
C THR A 185 -2.20 -15.44 14.08
N GLY A 186 -2.96 -14.52 13.50
CA GLY A 186 -4.28 -14.12 13.96
C GLY A 186 -5.30 -14.01 12.83
N ARG A 187 -6.55 -13.74 13.18
CA ARG A 187 -7.62 -13.42 12.25
C ARG A 187 -8.09 -11.99 12.49
N VAL A 188 -8.09 -11.20 11.45
CA VAL A 188 -8.44 -9.78 11.49
C VAL A 188 -9.59 -9.49 10.53
N GLU A 189 -10.52 -8.65 10.93
CA GLU A 189 -11.59 -8.14 10.06
C GLU A 189 -11.21 -6.74 9.56
N ARG A 190 -11.38 -6.53 8.25
CA ARG A 190 -11.07 -5.27 7.59
C ARG A 190 -12.19 -4.89 6.65
N GLU A 191 -12.52 -3.60 6.60
CA GLU A 191 -13.35 -3.07 5.53
C GLU A 191 -12.47 -2.81 4.30
N ALA A 192 -12.89 -3.33 3.15
CA ALA A 192 -12.16 -3.18 1.91
C ALA A 192 -13.10 -2.93 0.72
N TYR A 193 -12.68 -2.08 -0.19
CA TYR A 193 -13.32 -1.99 -1.49
C TYR A 193 -12.97 -3.20 -2.35
N THR A 194 -13.99 -3.77 -2.97
CA THR A 194 -13.80 -4.68 -4.10
C THR A 194 -13.85 -3.86 -5.38
N ILE A 195 -12.89 -4.09 -6.26
CA ILE A 195 -12.77 -3.34 -7.50
C ILE A 195 -12.68 -4.26 -8.71
N ARG A 196 -13.06 -3.76 -9.86
CA ARG A 196 -12.73 -4.35 -11.15
C ARG A 196 -11.63 -3.50 -11.79
N GLY A 197 -10.46 -4.09 -12.03
CA GLY A 197 -9.28 -3.42 -12.57
C GLY A 197 -8.10 -4.37 -12.64
N GLN A 198 -7.01 -3.92 -13.23
CA GLN A 198 -5.75 -4.67 -13.26
C GLN A 198 -4.86 -4.22 -12.12
N ILE A 199 -4.85 -5.01 -11.04
CA ILE A 199 -3.90 -4.83 -9.95
C ILE A 199 -2.79 -5.85 -10.12
N ARG A 200 -1.55 -5.38 -10.04
CA ARG A 200 -0.35 -6.20 -10.14
C ARG A 200 0.43 -6.11 -8.84
N GLN A 201 1.28 -7.11 -8.60
CA GLN A 201 2.28 -7.05 -7.53
C GLN A 201 3.08 -5.74 -7.61
N GLY A 202 3.37 -5.11 -6.47
CA GLY A 202 4.02 -3.80 -6.40
C GLY A 202 3.05 -2.61 -6.33
N ASN A 203 1.76 -2.80 -6.68
CA ASN A 203 0.73 -1.80 -6.40
C ASN A 203 0.30 -1.78 -4.92
N SER A 204 0.88 -2.65 -4.08
CA SER A 204 0.62 -2.67 -2.63
C SER A 204 0.80 -1.28 -2.05
N ALA A 205 -0.23 -0.81 -1.31
CA ALA A 205 -0.34 0.55 -0.76
C ALA A 205 -0.34 1.69 -1.79
N GLY A 206 -0.51 1.40 -3.07
CA GLY A 206 -0.84 2.45 -4.04
C GLY A 206 -2.23 3.06 -3.74
N PRO A 207 -2.40 4.38 -3.84
CA PRO A 207 -3.70 5.01 -3.61
C PRO A 207 -4.72 4.63 -4.69
N LEU A 208 -5.99 4.69 -4.28
CA LEU A 208 -7.16 4.51 -5.13
C LEU A 208 -7.91 5.81 -5.22
#